data_cabc94fa64bfa5b73179dbe586a937d3
#
_entry.id   cabc94fa64bfa5b73179dbe586a937d3
#
_cell.length_a   1.000
_cell.length_b   1.000
_cell.length_c   1.000
_cell.angle_alpha   90.00
_cell.angle_beta   90.00
_cell.angle_gamma   90.00
#
_symmetry.space_group_name_H-M   'P 1'
#
loop_
_entity.id
_entity.type
_entity.pdbx_description
1 polymer ?
#
loop_
_entity_poly.entity_id
_entity_poly.type
_entity_poly.pdbx_seq_one_letter_code
_entity_poly.pdbx_strand_id
1 'polypeptide(L)'
;MNRICMAMPYFEIPERHLEEFKAYCAVFIEKTSQEPGCLYYGFSFNGTQGHCREIYRDAQGLLNHLINIAELNRKAFHLASIVRYEVHGPRAELDKLRGPLAFMKPQFFELEQCFNRASVAQ
;
A
#
# COMPACT_ATOMS: atom_id res chain seq x y z
N MET A 1 3.60 21.73 2.46
CA MET A 1 2.27 21.18 2.16
C MET A 1 2.30 19.66 2.22
N ASN A 2 1.31 19.06 2.82
CA ASN A 2 1.25 17.60 2.94
C ASN A 2 0.76 16.99 1.63
N ARG A 3 1.54 16.04 1.08
CA ARG A 3 1.16 15.27 -0.11
C ARG A 3 1.10 13.77 0.17
N ILE A 4 1.28 13.39 1.43
CA ILE A 4 1.39 11.98 1.79
C ILE A 4 0.14 11.22 1.40
N CYS A 5 0.35 10.08 0.73
CA CYS A 5 -0.69 9.12 0.40
C CYS A 5 -0.43 7.83 1.15
N MET A 6 -1.51 7.16 1.53
CA MET A 6 -1.42 5.86 2.20
C MET A 6 -2.27 4.86 1.42
N ALA A 7 -1.75 3.66 1.27
CA ALA A 7 -2.48 2.55 0.68
C ALA A 7 -2.55 1.43 1.69
N MET A 8 -3.75 0.89 1.90
CA MET A 8 -3.98 -0.11 2.94
C MET A 8 -4.84 -1.25 2.41
N PRO A 9 -4.20 -2.28 1.83
CA PRO A 9 -4.92 -3.50 1.46
C PRO A 9 -5.13 -4.39 2.68
N TYR A 10 -6.30 -4.99 2.74
CA TYR A 10 -6.67 -5.99 3.73
C TYR A 10 -6.83 -7.32 3.02
N PHE A 11 -6.20 -8.36 3.56
CA PHE A 11 -6.15 -9.67 2.92
C PHE A 11 -6.87 -10.72 3.74
N GLU A 12 -7.50 -11.67 3.03
CA GLU A 12 -7.93 -12.93 3.60
C GLU A 12 -7.03 -14.01 3.00
N ILE A 13 -6.34 -14.77 3.86
CA ILE A 13 -5.33 -15.73 3.43
C ILE A 13 -5.74 -17.12 3.87
N PRO A 14 -5.97 -18.06 2.93
CA PRO A 14 -6.21 -19.46 3.33
C PRO A 14 -5.07 -19.96 4.21
N GLU A 15 -5.42 -20.68 5.26
CA GLU A 15 -4.42 -21.14 6.23
C GLU A 15 -3.27 -21.90 5.58
N ARG A 16 -3.57 -22.72 4.57
CA ARG A 16 -2.56 -23.50 3.85
C ARG A 16 -1.54 -22.63 3.12
N HIS A 17 -1.87 -21.35 2.86
CA HIS A 17 -0.99 -20.40 2.15
C HIS A 17 -0.33 -19.39 3.08
N LEU A 18 -0.63 -19.43 4.37
CA LEU A 18 -0.21 -18.37 5.30
C LEU A 18 1.31 -18.23 5.38
N GLU A 19 2.01 -19.35 5.55
CA GLU A 19 3.48 -19.30 5.67
C GLU A 19 4.15 -18.85 4.38
N GLU A 20 3.63 -19.30 3.23
CA GLU A 20 4.15 -18.88 1.94
C GLU A 20 3.88 -17.39 1.71
N PHE A 21 2.70 -16.91 2.09
CA PHE A 21 2.36 -15.49 1.99
C PHE A 21 3.32 -14.66 2.82
N LYS A 22 3.60 -15.07 4.06
CA LYS A 22 4.54 -14.35 4.94
C LYS A 22 5.94 -14.32 4.34
N ALA A 23 6.36 -15.40 3.69
CA ALA A 23 7.65 -15.43 3.02
C ALA A 23 7.71 -14.39 1.89
N TYR A 24 6.63 -14.26 1.11
CA TYR A 24 6.54 -13.22 0.10
C TYR A 24 6.56 -11.81 0.71
N CYS A 25 5.96 -11.63 1.88
CA CYS A 25 5.98 -10.31 2.54
C CYS A 25 7.41 -9.82 2.76
N ALA A 26 8.33 -10.70 3.15
CA ALA A 26 9.73 -10.33 3.33
C ALA A 26 10.34 -9.86 2.00
N VAL A 27 10.00 -10.52 0.90
CA VAL A 27 10.49 -10.15 -0.44
C VAL A 27 9.90 -8.80 -0.87
N PHE A 28 8.61 -8.58 -0.62
CA PHE A 28 7.97 -7.29 -0.90
C PHE A 28 8.65 -6.16 -0.14
N ILE A 29 8.95 -6.37 1.15
CA ILE A 29 9.60 -5.34 1.97
C ILE A 29 10.98 -5.01 1.41
N GLU A 30 11.78 -6.03 1.08
CA GLU A 30 13.12 -5.82 0.54
C GLU A 30 13.06 -5.00 -0.75
N LYS A 31 12.16 -5.37 -1.66
CA LYS A 31 12.03 -4.69 -2.93
C LYS A 31 11.54 -3.24 -2.74
N THR A 32 10.56 -3.05 -1.85
CA THR A 32 9.98 -1.74 -1.57
C THR A 32 10.98 -0.81 -0.89
N SER A 33 11.90 -1.36 -0.09
CA SER A 33 12.90 -0.57 0.62
C SER A 33 13.82 0.22 -0.31
N GLN A 34 13.86 -0.15 -1.59
CA GLN A 34 14.66 0.54 -2.59
C GLN A 34 13.94 1.75 -3.20
N GLU A 35 12.69 1.97 -2.86
CA GLU A 35 11.87 3.05 -3.44
C GLU A 35 12.03 4.33 -2.63
N PRO A 36 12.59 5.40 -3.21
CA PRO A 36 12.75 6.65 -2.44
C PRO A 36 11.44 7.32 -2.08
N GLY A 37 10.36 7.02 -2.80
CA GLY A 37 9.05 7.60 -2.51
C GLY A 37 8.26 6.89 -1.44
N CYS A 38 8.72 5.73 -0.96
CA CYS A 38 8.03 4.98 0.09
C CYS A 38 8.63 5.35 1.45
N LEU A 39 7.78 5.78 2.37
CA LEU A 39 8.21 6.20 3.71
C LEU A 39 8.03 5.10 4.75
N TYR A 40 7.08 4.22 4.54
CA TYR A 40 6.77 3.13 5.47
C TYR A 40 6.05 2.03 4.72
N TYR A 41 6.38 0.77 5.03
CA TYR A 41 5.76 -0.37 4.38
C TYR A 41 5.82 -1.55 5.33
N GLY A 42 4.69 -1.98 5.86
CA GLY A 42 4.70 -3.03 6.86
C GLY A 42 3.45 -3.90 6.82
N PHE A 43 3.63 -5.18 7.13
CA PHE A 43 2.55 -6.16 7.19
C PHE A 43 2.21 -6.51 8.62
N SER A 44 0.92 -6.63 8.90
CA SER A 44 0.41 -7.08 10.20
C SER A 44 -0.56 -8.24 9.98
N PHE A 45 -0.64 -9.12 10.97
CA PHE A 45 -1.49 -10.30 10.85
C PHE A 45 -2.35 -10.48 12.10
N ASN A 46 -3.60 -10.88 11.86
CA ASN A 46 -4.50 -11.35 12.89
C ASN A 46 -5.00 -12.72 12.41
N GLY A 47 -4.29 -13.80 12.81
CA GLY A 47 -4.56 -15.11 12.27
C GLY A 47 -4.36 -15.17 10.76
N THR A 48 -5.42 -15.49 10.03
CA THR A 48 -5.41 -15.55 8.56
C THR A 48 -5.79 -14.23 7.89
N GLN A 49 -6.02 -13.18 8.68
CA GLN A 49 -6.27 -11.86 8.14
C GLN A 49 -4.95 -11.09 8.10
N GLY A 50 -4.62 -10.56 6.95
CA GLY A 50 -3.42 -9.77 6.77
C GLY A 50 -3.74 -8.33 6.42
N HIS A 51 -2.81 -7.44 6.71
CA HIS A 51 -2.95 -6.02 6.41
C HIS A 51 -1.59 -5.46 6.06
N CYS A 52 -1.54 -4.64 5.03
CA CYS A 52 -0.32 -3.90 4.70
C CYS A 52 -0.59 -2.42 4.92
N ARG A 53 0.31 -1.75 5.63
CA ARG A 53 0.25 -0.31 5.79
C ARG A 53 1.37 0.31 4.99
N GLU A 54 1.00 1.14 4.02
CA GLU A 54 1.95 1.71 3.07
C GLU A 54 1.81 3.22 3.11
N ILE A 55 2.93 3.91 3.26
CA ILE A 55 2.95 5.38 3.32
C ILE A 55 3.93 5.89 2.28
N TYR A 56 3.46 6.77 1.40
CA TYR A 56 4.24 7.34 0.30
C TYR A 56 4.31 8.85 0.42
N ARG A 57 5.41 9.43 -0.10
CA ARG A 57 5.60 10.89 -0.11
C ARG A 57 4.46 11.61 -0.82
N ASP A 58 3.94 11.00 -1.89
CA ASP A 58 2.94 11.59 -2.75
C ASP A 58 2.31 10.50 -3.62
N ALA A 59 1.38 10.88 -4.49
CA ALA A 59 0.74 9.95 -5.40
C ALA A 59 1.74 9.24 -6.32
N GLN A 60 2.76 9.97 -6.79
CA GLN A 60 3.75 9.39 -7.69
C GLN A 60 4.52 8.26 -7.00
N GLY A 61 4.80 8.41 -5.70
CA GLY A 61 5.46 7.34 -4.93
C GLY A 61 4.65 6.06 -4.92
N LEU A 62 3.34 6.17 -4.77
CA LEU A 62 2.46 5.00 -4.81
C LEU A 62 2.44 4.38 -6.21
N LEU A 63 2.35 5.21 -7.26
CA LEU A 63 2.35 4.70 -8.63
C LEU A 63 3.66 4.00 -8.97
N ASN A 64 4.78 4.55 -8.54
CA ASN A 64 6.09 3.94 -8.74
C ASN A 64 6.19 2.60 -8.01
N HIS A 65 5.61 2.51 -6.81
CA HIS A 65 5.56 1.27 -6.05
C HIS A 65 4.84 0.17 -6.84
N LEU A 66 3.67 0.48 -7.39
CA LEU A 66 2.90 -0.51 -8.14
C LEU A 66 3.66 -1.03 -9.35
N ILE A 67 4.42 -0.19 -10.01
CA ILE A 67 5.28 -0.60 -11.13
C ILE A 67 6.40 -1.51 -10.62
N ASN A 68 7.05 -1.11 -9.52
CA ASN A 68 8.18 -1.83 -8.96
C ASN A 68 7.82 -3.25 -8.53
N ILE A 69 6.63 -3.44 -7.93
CA ILE A 69 6.21 -4.75 -7.41
C ILE A 69 5.33 -5.54 -8.37
N ALA A 70 5.10 -5.04 -9.59
CA ALA A 70 4.10 -5.65 -10.49
C ALA A 70 4.36 -7.13 -10.75
N GLU A 71 5.61 -7.51 -11.01
CA GLU A 71 5.94 -8.90 -11.28
C GLU A 71 5.84 -9.77 -10.03
N LEU A 72 6.28 -9.24 -8.89
CA LEU A 72 6.17 -9.95 -7.62
C LEU A 72 4.71 -10.16 -7.25
N ASN A 73 3.86 -9.16 -7.49
CA ASN A 73 2.42 -9.28 -7.28
C ASN A 73 1.83 -10.44 -8.08
N ARG A 74 2.23 -10.58 -9.35
CA ARG A 74 1.72 -11.69 -10.16
C ARG A 74 2.02 -13.05 -9.56
N LYS A 75 3.22 -13.20 -8.97
CA LYS A 75 3.63 -14.46 -8.36
C LYS A 75 2.88 -14.74 -7.07
N ALA A 76 2.60 -13.71 -6.28
CA ALA A 76 1.98 -13.87 -4.96
C ALA A 76 0.45 -13.79 -4.97
N PHE A 77 -0.14 -13.35 -6.07
CA PHE A 77 -1.56 -12.98 -6.12
C PHE A 77 -2.52 -14.13 -5.81
N HIS A 78 -2.14 -15.36 -6.12
CA HIS A 78 -3.00 -16.52 -5.91
C HIS A 78 -3.05 -16.99 -4.44
N LEU A 79 -2.20 -16.43 -3.58
CA LEU A 79 -2.09 -16.87 -2.19
C LEU A 79 -3.14 -16.26 -1.28
N ALA A 80 -3.72 -15.12 -1.65
CA ALA A 80 -4.63 -14.39 -0.79
C ALA A 80 -5.61 -13.58 -1.62
N SER A 81 -6.71 -13.17 -1.00
CA SER A 81 -7.69 -12.28 -1.61
C SER A 81 -7.60 -10.92 -0.93
N ILE A 82 -7.65 -9.85 -1.71
CA ILE A 82 -7.80 -8.50 -1.17
C ILE A 82 -9.28 -8.28 -0.95
N VAL A 83 -9.68 -8.17 0.33
CA VAL A 83 -11.09 -8.02 0.69
C VAL A 83 -11.48 -6.56 0.89
N ARG A 84 -10.51 -5.69 1.05
CA ARG A 84 -10.72 -4.25 1.17
C ARG A 84 -9.43 -3.54 0.78
N TYR A 85 -9.55 -2.44 0.05
CA TYR A 85 -8.39 -1.64 -0.33
C TYR A 85 -8.74 -0.17 -0.12
N GLU A 86 -8.01 0.49 0.78
CA GLU A 86 -8.22 1.90 1.09
C GLU A 86 -7.04 2.72 0.62
N VAL A 87 -7.34 3.89 0.07
CA VAL A 87 -6.31 4.85 -0.33
C VAL A 87 -6.67 6.19 0.30
N HIS A 88 -5.76 6.73 1.09
CA HIS A 88 -5.96 7.98 1.83
C HIS A 88 -4.96 9.03 1.35
N GLY A 89 -5.40 10.28 1.26
CA GLY A 89 -4.50 11.37 0.90
C GLY A 89 -5.25 12.66 0.66
N PRO A 90 -4.51 13.76 0.42
CA PRO A 90 -5.15 15.03 0.04
C PRO A 90 -5.83 14.89 -1.31
N ARG A 91 -6.90 15.66 -1.52
CA ARG A 91 -7.70 15.59 -2.76
C ARG A 91 -6.83 15.66 -4.00
N ALA A 92 -5.90 16.61 -4.07
CA ALA A 92 -5.07 16.82 -5.26
C ALA A 92 -4.25 15.58 -5.60
N GLU A 93 -3.76 14.85 -4.58
CA GLU A 93 -3.00 13.64 -4.81
C GLU A 93 -3.90 12.46 -5.15
N LEU A 94 -5.06 12.34 -4.49
CA LEU A 94 -6.02 11.29 -4.81
C LEU A 94 -6.52 11.39 -6.25
N ASP A 95 -6.70 12.62 -6.75
CA ASP A 95 -7.16 12.83 -8.12
C ASP A 95 -6.18 12.23 -9.14
N LYS A 96 -4.91 12.17 -8.82
CA LYS A 96 -3.90 11.54 -9.67
C LYS A 96 -3.99 10.01 -9.64
N LEU A 97 -4.64 9.46 -8.62
CA LEU A 97 -4.70 8.01 -8.39
C LEU A 97 -6.02 7.38 -8.86
N ARG A 98 -7.08 8.17 -8.98
CA ARG A 98 -8.41 7.63 -9.26
C ARG A 98 -8.46 6.82 -10.56
N GLY A 99 -7.84 7.33 -11.61
CA GLY A 99 -7.77 6.61 -12.88
C GLY A 99 -6.86 5.39 -12.82
N PRO A 100 -5.57 5.59 -12.48
CA PRO A 100 -4.62 4.46 -12.47
C PRO A 100 -5.00 3.32 -11.52
N LEU A 101 -5.68 3.60 -10.39
CA LEU A 101 -6.04 2.56 -9.43
C LEU A 101 -7.45 2.02 -9.59
N ALA A 102 -8.21 2.49 -10.59
CA ALA A 102 -9.61 2.10 -10.75
C ALA A 102 -9.80 0.58 -10.82
N PHE A 103 -8.85 -0.15 -11.41
CA PHE A 103 -8.95 -1.60 -11.56
C PHE A 103 -8.95 -2.34 -10.23
N MET A 104 -8.41 -1.74 -9.17
CA MET A 104 -8.36 -2.33 -7.83
C MET A 104 -9.58 -1.97 -6.99
N LYS A 105 -10.46 -1.13 -7.52
CA LYS A 105 -11.70 -0.69 -6.87
C LYS A 105 -11.45 -0.18 -5.45
N PRO A 106 -10.54 0.78 -5.27
CA PRO A 106 -10.22 1.26 -3.93
C PRO A 106 -11.33 2.13 -3.37
N GLN A 107 -11.38 2.19 -2.03
CA GLN A 107 -12.16 3.20 -1.34
C GLN A 107 -11.22 4.37 -1.07
N PHE A 108 -11.53 5.53 -1.63
CA PHE A 108 -10.72 6.73 -1.45
C PHE A 108 -11.23 7.53 -0.26
N PHE A 109 -10.31 7.90 0.62
CA PHE A 109 -10.59 8.73 1.78
C PHE A 109 -9.79 10.00 1.66
N GLU A 110 -10.48 11.12 1.54
CA GLU A 110 -9.85 12.42 1.38
C GLU A 110 -9.39 12.93 2.74
N LEU A 111 -8.08 13.15 2.86
CA LEU A 111 -7.50 13.65 4.10
C LEU A 111 -7.88 15.12 4.31
N GLU A 112 -8.52 15.42 5.43
CA GLU A 112 -8.96 16.78 5.72
C GLU A 112 -8.22 17.40 6.89
N GLN A 113 -7.84 16.60 7.88
CA GLN A 113 -7.16 17.11 9.06
C GLN A 113 -6.08 16.14 9.47
N CYS A 114 -4.87 16.64 9.68
CA CYS A 114 -3.79 15.79 10.16
C CYS A 114 -2.71 16.61 10.86
N PHE A 115 -1.91 15.93 11.63
CA PHE A 115 -0.65 16.45 12.12
C PHE A 115 0.44 15.55 11.54
N ASN A 116 1.42 16.13 10.86
CA ASN A 116 2.54 15.41 10.30
C ASN A 116 3.84 16.11 10.70
N ARG A 117 4.54 15.54 11.67
CA ARG A 117 5.76 16.15 12.21
C ARG A 117 6.86 16.23 11.15
N ALA A 118 6.93 15.24 10.24
CA ALA A 118 7.93 15.25 9.18
C ALA A 118 7.72 16.41 8.22
N SER A 119 6.46 16.77 7.92
CA SER A 119 6.16 17.94 7.09
C SER A 119 6.57 19.22 7.78
N VAL A 120 6.35 19.31 9.09
CA VAL A 120 6.71 20.50 9.87
C VAL A 120 8.22 20.69 9.91
N ALA A 121 8.97 19.61 9.97
CA ALA A 121 10.43 19.64 10.05
C ALA A 121 11.09 20.13 8.75
N GLN A 122 10.36 20.18 7.67
CA GLN A 122 10.83 20.65 6.38
C GLN A 122 10.50 22.12 6.19
#